data_58267bdb2a84969e8a6b9a1f31a1c399
#
_entry.id   58267bdb2a84969e8a6b9a1f31a1c399
#
_cell.length_a   1.000
_cell.length_b   1.000
_cell.length_c   1.000
_cell.angle_alpha   90.00
_cell.angle_beta   90.00
_cell.angle_gamma   90.00
#
_symmetry.space_group_name_H-M   'P 1'
#
loop_
_entity.id
_entity.type
_entity.pdbx_description
1 polymer ?
#
loop_
_entity_poly.entity_id
_entity_poly.type
_entity_poly.pdbx_seq_one_letter_code
_entity_poly.pdbx_strand_id
1 'polypeptide(L)'
;MNAIEITELRKQFTGKRMTKVDALKGLDLTITAGEVFGFLGPNGAGKSTTIKLMMGLLRPTSGTARIMGMDASQAESRRHVGYLPENPSFYDYLSAEEYIAFVGSQFKMEPALLVQRSEEVLKRLDLWEARKRPMRGYSKGMVQRVGLAQALVHDPDVYVLDEPMSGLDPIGRALVKDIIRDLKQRGKTVFFSTHITSDVEAVCDRVGVISNGVLEAVDCVDSILEKGVVGYVIRFCCPDGVDEEKQVSREELDVAMRQLLESRAVIKSVEPKRKDMESFFLSVVSRS
;
A
#
# COMPACT_ATOMS: atom_id res chain seq x y z
N MET A 1 -21.03 1.94 2.77
CA MET A 1 -21.05 0.56 2.23
C MET A 1 -19.64 0.01 2.37
N ASN A 2 -19.50 -1.24 2.82
CA ASN A 2 -18.19 -1.88 2.95
C ASN A 2 -17.77 -2.46 1.59
N ALA A 3 -16.56 -2.14 1.14
CA ALA A 3 -16.00 -2.69 -0.09
C ALA A 3 -15.32 -4.05 0.17
N ILE A 4 -14.66 -4.19 1.33
CA ILE A 4 -14.01 -5.43 1.75
C ILE A 4 -14.42 -5.73 3.19
N GLU A 5 -14.80 -6.97 3.45
CA GLU A 5 -15.14 -7.47 4.79
C GLU A 5 -14.43 -8.81 5.01
N ILE A 6 -13.69 -8.90 6.08
CA ILE A 6 -12.98 -10.11 6.51
C ILE A 6 -13.42 -10.40 7.94
N THR A 7 -13.84 -11.65 8.19
CA THR A 7 -14.35 -12.07 9.51
C THR A 7 -13.68 -13.36 9.94
N GLU A 8 -12.99 -13.31 11.09
CA GLU A 8 -12.31 -14.45 11.73
C GLU A 8 -11.45 -15.28 10.75
N LEU A 9 -10.80 -14.61 9.79
CA LEU A 9 -10.11 -15.29 8.69
C LEU A 9 -8.85 -16.00 9.20
N ARG A 10 -8.82 -17.32 9.04
CA ARG A 10 -7.71 -18.18 9.47
C ARG A 10 -7.14 -18.95 8.30
N LYS A 11 -5.82 -19.11 8.31
CA LYS A 11 -5.13 -19.96 7.34
C LYS A 11 -3.99 -20.70 8.01
N GLN A 12 -4.12 -22.03 8.00
CA GLN A 12 -3.07 -22.95 8.39
C GLN A 12 -2.55 -23.69 7.16
N PHE A 13 -1.25 -23.77 7.03
CA PHE A 13 -0.57 -24.59 6.03
C PHE A 13 0.02 -25.83 6.69
N THR A 14 -0.02 -26.96 5.98
CA THR A 14 0.68 -28.17 6.38
C THR A 14 1.99 -28.24 5.61
N GLY A 15 3.10 -28.08 6.32
CA GLY A 15 4.44 -28.14 5.77
C GLY A 15 4.97 -29.56 5.64
N LYS A 16 6.24 -29.69 5.21
CA LYS A 16 6.97 -30.96 5.19
C LYS A 16 7.00 -31.53 6.61
N ARG A 17 6.86 -32.88 6.73
CA ARG A 17 6.80 -33.62 8.02
C ARG A 17 5.56 -33.30 8.87
N MET A 18 4.43 -32.93 8.24
CA MET A 18 3.16 -32.59 8.92
C MET A 18 3.26 -31.44 9.94
N THR A 19 4.29 -30.61 9.86
CA THR A 19 4.36 -29.38 10.67
C THR A 19 3.26 -28.41 10.24
N LYS A 20 2.49 -27.90 11.20
CA LYS A 20 1.45 -26.92 10.95
C LYS A 20 2.01 -25.51 11.15
N VAL A 21 1.73 -24.63 10.20
CA VAL A 21 2.11 -23.21 10.25
C VAL A 21 0.85 -22.37 10.11
N ASP A 22 0.54 -21.63 11.16
CA ASP A 22 -0.58 -20.68 11.16
C ASP A 22 -0.14 -19.37 10.50
N ALA A 23 -0.52 -19.20 9.23
CA ALA A 23 -0.22 -17.99 8.49
C ALA A 23 -1.18 -16.83 8.82
N LEU A 24 -2.42 -17.15 9.23
CA LEU A 24 -3.40 -16.19 9.78
C LEU A 24 -4.10 -16.84 10.97
N LYS A 25 -4.26 -16.05 12.04
CA LYS A 25 -4.74 -16.51 13.35
C LYS A 25 -6.12 -15.98 13.77
N GLY A 26 -6.95 -15.55 12.80
CA GLY A 26 -8.25 -14.93 13.02
C GLY A 26 -8.17 -13.42 12.77
N LEU A 27 -8.21 -13.04 11.49
CA LEU A 27 -8.11 -11.65 11.06
C LEU A 27 -9.52 -11.11 10.82
N ASP A 28 -9.83 -9.98 11.48
CA ASP A 28 -11.03 -9.20 11.28
C ASP A 28 -10.67 -7.85 10.69
N LEU A 29 -11.26 -7.49 9.54
CA LEU A 29 -10.98 -6.21 8.88
C LEU A 29 -12.16 -5.77 8.03
N THR A 30 -12.50 -4.49 8.14
CA THR A 30 -13.51 -3.84 7.29
C THR A 30 -12.91 -2.62 6.61
N ILE A 31 -13.10 -2.52 5.29
CA ILE A 31 -12.66 -1.39 4.47
C ILE A 31 -13.88 -0.76 3.79
N THR A 32 -14.00 0.55 3.96
CA THR A 32 -15.12 1.32 3.40
C THR A 32 -14.91 1.58 1.91
N ALA A 33 -16.01 1.67 1.16
CA ALA A 33 -15.94 2.04 -0.25
C ALA A 33 -15.34 3.45 -0.43
N GLY A 34 -14.43 3.59 -1.38
CA GLY A 34 -13.72 4.84 -1.66
C GLY A 34 -12.48 5.09 -0.78
N GLU A 35 -12.14 4.16 0.12
CA GLU A 35 -11.01 4.25 1.03
C GLU A 35 -9.72 3.72 0.40
N VAL A 36 -8.59 4.37 0.69
CA VAL A 36 -7.25 3.82 0.44
C VAL A 36 -6.71 3.24 1.74
N PHE A 37 -6.58 1.92 1.78
CA PHE A 37 -6.15 1.17 2.95
C PHE A 37 -4.77 0.53 2.74
N GLY A 38 -3.81 0.88 3.61
CA GLY A 38 -2.47 0.29 3.63
C GLY A 38 -2.41 -0.92 4.57
N PHE A 39 -1.95 -2.06 4.08
CA PHE A 39 -1.75 -3.26 4.88
C PHE A 39 -0.25 -3.46 5.13
N LEU A 40 0.21 -2.96 6.28
CA LEU A 40 1.62 -2.83 6.63
C LEU A 40 2.09 -4.00 7.49
N GLY A 41 3.24 -4.56 7.18
CA GLY A 41 3.84 -5.62 8.01
C GLY A 41 5.15 -6.15 7.45
N PRO A 42 5.97 -6.82 8.26
CA PRO A 42 7.22 -7.41 7.81
C PRO A 42 6.98 -8.55 6.82
N ASN A 43 8.06 -9.01 6.19
CA ASN A 43 8.01 -10.19 5.34
C ASN A 43 7.62 -11.43 6.17
N GLY A 44 6.71 -12.24 5.63
CA GLY A 44 6.16 -13.41 6.34
C GLY A 44 5.04 -13.11 7.34
N ALA A 45 4.63 -11.85 7.54
CA ALA A 45 3.56 -11.47 8.47
C ALA A 45 2.16 -12.01 8.11
N GLY A 46 1.95 -12.47 6.86
CA GLY A 46 0.65 -12.95 6.38
C GLY A 46 0.00 -12.09 5.30
N LYS A 47 0.62 -10.98 4.86
CA LYS A 47 0.08 -10.02 3.87
C LYS A 47 -0.40 -10.70 2.59
N SER A 48 0.50 -11.35 1.85
CA SER A 48 0.16 -12.00 0.58
C SER A 48 -0.76 -13.21 0.77
N THR A 49 -0.75 -13.85 1.96
CA THR A 49 -1.73 -14.88 2.31
C THR A 49 -3.13 -14.30 2.42
N THR A 50 -3.29 -13.18 3.12
CA THR A 50 -4.56 -12.45 3.23
C THR A 50 -5.10 -12.05 1.86
N ILE A 51 -4.24 -11.46 1.02
CA ILE A 51 -4.61 -11.07 -0.35
C ILE A 51 -5.06 -12.28 -1.17
N LYS A 52 -4.31 -13.39 -1.14
CA LYS A 52 -4.68 -14.60 -1.90
C LYS A 52 -6.01 -15.21 -1.44
N LEU A 53 -6.33 -15.12 -0.16
CA LEU A 53 -7.62 -15.53 0.39
C LEU A 53 -8.75 -14.60 -0.09
N MET A 54 -8.54 -13.28 -0.04
CA MET A 54 -9.47 -12.27 -0.57
C MET A 54 -9.71 -12.45 -2.07
N MET A 55 -8.69 -12.84 -2.82
CA MET A 55 -8.81 -13.10 -4.26
C MET A 55 -9.38 -14.49 -4.59
N GLY A 56 -9.72 -15.31 -3.58
CA GLY A 56 -10.18 -16.69 -3.78
C GLY A 56 -9.14 -17.62 -4.41
N LEU A 57 -7.86 -17.22 -4.41
CA LEU A 57 -6.73 -18.03 -4.90
C LEU A 57 -6.29 -19.10 -3.88
N LEU A 58 -6.66 -18.88 -2.62
CA LEU A 58 -6.50 -19.84 -1.53
C LEU A 58 -7.84 -20.04 -0.84
N ARG A 59 -8.06 -21.24 -0.30
CA ARG A 59 -9.20 -21.51 0.59
C ARG A 59 -8.81 -21.23 2.03
N PRO A 60 -9.64 -20.53 2.81
CA PRO A 60 -9.40 -20.33 4.23
C PRO A 60 -9.52 -21.68 4.98
N THR A 61 -8.88 -21.77 6.14
CA THR A 61 -9.09 -22.87 7.08
C THR A 61 -10.40 -22.67 7.83
N SER A 62 -10.71 -21.41 8.20
CA SER A 62 -12.00 -20.96 8.73
C SER A 62 -12.15 -19.45 8.52
N GLY A 63 -13.32 -18.92 8.80
CA GLY A 63 -13.66 -17.53 8.57
C GLY A 63 -14.05 -17.25 7.11
N THR A 64 -14.35 -15.99 6.82
CA THR A 64 -14.84 -15.55 5.51
C THR A 64 -14.19 -14.26 5.06
N ALA A 65 -14.13 -14.06 3.75
CA ALA A 65 -13.80 -12.78 3.12
C ALA A 65 -14.85 -12.44 2.07
N ARG A 66 -15.27 -11.19 2.02
CA ARG A 66 -16.24 -10.68 1.04
C ARG A 66 -15.70 -9.44 0.36
N ILE A 67 -16.01 -9.30 -0.94
CA ILE A 67 -15.73 -8.10 -1.73
C ILE A 67 -17.03 -7.61 -2.34
N MET A 68 -17.37 -6.35 -2.12
CA MET A 68 -18.65 -5.75 -2.56
C MET A 68 -19.87 -6.59 -2.13
N GLY A 69 -19.82 -7.15 -0.90
CA GLY A 69 -20.83 -8.01 -0.33
C GLY A 69 -20.85 -9.46 -0.83
N MET A 70 -20.08 -9.80 -1.87
CA MET A 70 -19.98 -11.14 -2.45
C MET A 70 -18.87 -11.95 -1.79
N ASP A 71 -19.09 -13.25 -1.60
CA ASP A 71 -18.08 -14.16 -1.07
C ASP A 71 -16.86 -14.22 -2.02
N ALA A 72 -15.66 -14.05 -1.47
CA ALA A 72 -14.41 -14.04 -2.22
C ALA A 72 -14.10 -15.37 -2.94
N SER A 73 -14.69 -16.48 -2.52
CA SER A 73 -14.57 -17.77 -3.20
C SER A 73 -15.30 -17.82 -4.55
N GLN A 74 -16.30 -16.94 -4.76
CA GLN A 74 -17.08 -16.87 -5.98
C GLN A 74 -16.30 -16.12 -7.08
N ALA A 75 -16.35 -16.62 -8.32
CA ALA A 75 -15.68 -15.97 -9.44
C ALA A 75 -16.23 -14.57 -9.74
N GLU A 76 -17.51 -14.36 -9.44
CA GLU A 76 -18.20 -13.10 -9.70
C GLU A 76 -17.62 -11.94 -8.88
N SER A 77 -17.19 -12.18 -7.63
CA SER A 77 -16.57 -11.15 -6.78
C SER A 77 -15.33 -10.54 -7.46
N ARG A 78 -14.60 -11.32 -8.25
CA ARG A 78 -13.36 -10.87 -8.93
C ARG A 78 -13.61 -9.93 -10.12
N ARG A 79 -14.85 -9.85 -10.62
CA ARG A 79 -15.20 -8.89 -11.69
C ARG A 79 -15.11 -7.44 -11.23
N HIS A 80 -15.27 -7.21 -9.92
CA HIS A 80 -15.19 -5.90 -9.30
C HIS A 80 -13.78 -5.56 -8.83
N VAL A 81 -12.75 -6.41 -9.14
CA VAL A 81 -11.41 -6.26 -8.59
C VAL A 81 -10.35 -6.14 -9.67
N GLY A 82 -9.54 -5.10 -9.58
CA GLY A 82 -8.24 -5.00 -10.23
C GLY A 82 -7.16 -5.58 -9.32
N TYR A 83 -6.53 -6.67 -9.74
CA TYR A 83 -5.54 -7.37 -8.92
C TYR A 83 -4.14 -7.27 -9.49
N LEU A 84 -3.18 -6.85 -8.64
CA LEU A 84 -1.75 -6.92 -8.89
C LEU A 84 -1.12 -7.88 -7.88
N PRO A 85 -0.57 -9.03 -8.29
CA PRO A 85 0.23 -9.89 -7.41
C PRO A 85 1.63 -9.28 -7.15
N GLU A 86 2.27 -9.67 -6.04
CA GLU A 86 3.62 -9.24 -5.68
C GLU A 86 4.67 -9.48 -6.77
N ASN A 87 4.60 -10.65 -7.42
CA ASN A 87 5.47 -11.05 -8.52
C ASN A 87 4.60 -11.38 -9.74
N PRO A 88 4.23 -10.37 -10.56
CA PRO A 88 3.44 -10.62 -11.75
C PRO A 88 4.24 -11.48 -12.73
N SER A 89 3.58 -12.52 -13.24
CA SER A 89 4.15 -13.44 -14.22
C SER A 89 3.23 -13.51 -15.43
N PHE A 90 3.74 -13.23 -16.59
CA PHE A 90 3.00 -13.13 -17.83
C PHE A 90 3.51 -14.16 -18.85
N TYR A 91 2.76 -14.35 -19.92
CA TYR A 91 3.25 -15.00 -21.12
C TYR A 91 4.25 -14.05 -21.80
N ASP A 92 5.53 -14.25 -21.53
CA ASP A 92 6.62 -13.33 -21.85
C ASP A 92 6.88 -13.15 -23.36
N TYR A 93 6.35 -14.06 -24.18
CA TYR A 93 6.35 -13.95 -25.65
C TYR A 93 5.30 -12.94 -26.18
N LEU A 94 4.27 -12.61 -25.37
CA LEU A 94 3.32 -11.56 -25.74
C LEU A 94 3.93 -10.17 -25.53
N SER A 95 3.45 -9.22 -26.30
CA SER A 95 3.65 -7.80 -26.06
C SER A 95 2.69 -7.29 -24.96
N ALA A 96 2.97 -6.13 -24.36
CA ALA A 96 2.06 -5.52 -23.38
C ALA A 96 0.70 -5.19 -24.00
N GLU A 97 0.66 -4.73 -25.25
CA GLU A 97 -0.58 -4.41 -25.97
C GLU A 97 -1.45 -5.67 -26.15
N GLU A 98 -0.88 -6.78 -26.62
CA GLU A 98 -1.57 -8.06 -26.77
C GLU A 98 -2.05 -8.61 -25.42
N TYR A 99 -1.22 -8.51 -24.39
CA TYR A 99 -1.58 -8.99 -23.06
C TYR A 99 -2.73 -8.19 -22.44
N ILE A 100 -2.70 -6.86 -22.52
CA ILE A 100 -3.78 -6.01 -21.99
C ILE A 100 -5.08 -6.21 -22.78
N ALA A 101 -5.00 -6.38 -24.10
CA ALA A 101 -6.16 -6.73 -24.93
C ALA A 101 -6.76 -8.09 -24.51
N PHE A 102 -5.91 -9.09 -24.26
CA PHE A 102 -6.34 -10.39 -23.74
C PHE A 102 -7.06 -10.24 -22.38
N VAL A 103 -6.46 -9.50 -21.43
CA VAL A 103 -7.07 -9.28 -20.11
C VAL A 103 -8.43 -8.60 -20.23
N GLY A 104 -8.54 -7.51 -20.97
CA GLY A 104 -9.82 -6.79 -21.12
C GLY A 104 -10.90 -7.66 -21.77
N SER A 105 -10.54 -8.56 -22.69
CA SER A 105 -11.48 -9.52 -23.27
C SER A 105 -12.09 -10.49 -22.25
N GLN A 106 -11.33 -10.88 -21.21
CA GLN A 106 -11.84 -11.73 -20.12
C GLN A 106 -12.91 -11.02 -19.28
N PHE A 107 -12.84 -9.68 -19.18
CA PHE A 107 -13.86 -8.85 -18.54
C PHE A 107 -15.01 -8.50 -19.49
N LYS A 108 -15.01 -9.04 -20.70
CA LYS A 108 -16.05 -8.80 -21.73
C LYS A 108 -16.21 -7.31 -22.07
N MET A 109 -15.12 -6.57 -22.06
CA MET A 109 -15.13 -5.16 -22.46
C MET A 109 -15.55 -5.01 -23.92
N GLU A 110 -16.29 -3.94 -24.19
CA GLU A 110 -16.62 -3.57 -25.57
C GLU A 110 -15.33 -3.27 -26.35
N PRO A 111 -15.16 -3.76 -27.60
CA PRO A 111 -13.88 -3.67 -28.32
C PRO A 111 -13.33 -2.25 -28.49
N ALA A 112 -14.19 -1.26 -28.80
CA ALA A 112 -13.72 0.13 -28.96
C ALA A 112 -13.29 0.73 -27.63
N LEU A 113 -14.02 0.44 -26.53
CA LEU A 113 -13.65 0.84 -25.18
C LEU A 113 -12.34 0.18 -24.74
N LEU A 114 -12.14 -1.10 -25.05
CA LEU A 114 -10.93 -1.82 -24.71
C LEU A 114 -9.70 -1.20 -25.39
N VAL A 115 -9.79 -0.85 -26.67
CA VAL A 115 -8.70 -0.16 -27.39
C VAL A 115 -8.38 1.17 -26.73
N GLN A 116 -9.40 2.00 -26.45
CA GLN A 116 -9.22 3.29 -25.79
C GLN A 116 -8.57 3.14 -24.41
N ARG A 117 -9.09 2.23 -23.57
CA ARG A 117 -8.57 2.00 -22.21
C ARG A 117 -7.17 1.41 -22.23
N SER A 118 -6.85 0.51 -23.16
CA SER A 118 -5.50 -0.04 -23.33
C SER A 118 -4.50 1.05 -23.65
N GLU A 119 -4.82 1.95 -24.58
CA GLU A 119 -3.97 3.09 -24.91
C GLU A 119 -3.76 4.02 -23.71
N GLU A 120 -4.85 4.37 -23.01
CA GLU A 120 -4.82 5.24 -21.84
C GLU A 120 -3.91 4.67 -20.73
N VAL A 121 -4.10 3.40 -20.34
CA VAL A 121 -3.33 2.79 -19.24
C VAL A 121 -1.87 2.56 -19.61
N LEU A 122 -1.58 2.17 -20.87
CA LEU A 122 -0.21 1.98 -21.34
C LEU A 122 0.56 3.30 -21.42
N LYS A 123 -0.08 4.39 -21.85
CA LYS A 123 0.51 5.74 -21.83
C LYS A 123 0.76 6.20 -20.40
N ARG A 124 -0.24 6.06 -19.53
CA ARG A 124 -0.16 6.47 -18.12
C ARG A 124 0.96 5.77 -17.36
N LEU A 125 1.25 4.51 -17.73
CA LEU A 125 2.29 3.68 -17.10
C LEU A 125 3.64 3.74 -17.81
N ASP A 126 3.82 4.68 -18.75
CA ASP A 126 5.07 4.84 -19.52
C ASP A 126 5.52 3.53 -20.21
N LEU A 127 4.55 2.82 -20.81
CA LEU A 127 4.76 1.58 -21.56
C LEU A 127 4.45 1.72 -23.05
N TRP A 128 3.93 2.89 -23.47
CA TRP A 128 3.40 3.08 -24.82
C TRP A 128 4.42 2.81 -25.91
N GLU A 129 5.62 3.34 -25.76
CA GLU A 129 6.69 3.15 -26.76
C GLU A 129 7.18 1.69 -26.85
N ALA A 130 7.12 0.97 -25.73
CA ALA A 130 7.54 -0.42 -25.66
C ALA A 130 6.41 -1.43 -25.94
N ARG A 131 5.14 -0.97 -26.06
CA ARG A 131 3.93 -1.81 -26.03
C ARG A 131 3.89 -2.98 -27.00
N LYS A 132 4.55 -2.84 -28.17
CA LYS A 132 4.58 -3.88 -29.23
C LYS A 132 5.78 -4.84 -29.12
N ARG A 133 6.69 -4.57 -28.19
CA ARG A 133 7.85 -5.42 -27.94
C ARG A 133 7.47 -6.58 -27.02
N PRO A 134 7.94 -7.83 -27.27
CA PRO A 134 7.72 -8.96 -26.36
C PRO A 134 8.19 -8.67 -24.94
N MET A 135 7.38 -9.03 -23.94
CA MET A 135 7.63 -8.72 -22.52
C MET A 135 8.86 -9.43 -21.95
N ARG A 136 9.36 -10.49 -22.56
CA ARG A 136 10.66 -11.12 -22.19
C ARG A 136 11.85 -10.15 -22.19
N GLY A 137 11.73 -9.06 -22.93
CA GLY A 137 12.75 -8.00 -23.00
C GLY A 137 12.48 -6.82 -22.02
N TYR A 138 11.49 -6.94 -21.12
CA TYR A 138 11.15 -5.89 -20.19
C TYR A 138 12.02 -5.95 -18.93
N SER A 139 12.32 -4.79 -18.36
CA SER A 139 12.91 -4.70 -17.02
C SER A 139 11.87 -5.12 -15.95
N LYS A 140 12.35 -5.44 -14.73
CA LYS A 140 11.47 -5.76 -13.61
C LYS A 140 10.44 -4.64 -13.36
N GLY A 141 10.84 -3.38 -13.44
CA GLY A 141 9.94 -2.23 -13.29
C GLY A 141 8.90 -2.14 -14.42
N MET A 142 9.26 -2.49 -15.66
CA MET A 142 8.29 -2.56 -16.76
C MET A 142 7.29 -3.69 -16.56
N VAL A 143 7.73 -4.86 -16.11
CA VAL A 143 6.85 -5.99 -15.77
C VAL A 143 5.86 -5.60 -14.67
N GLN A 144 6.32 -4.92 -13.63
CA GLN A 144 5.47 -4.41 -12.55
C GLN A 144 4.42 -3.43 -13.09
N ARG A 145 4.82 -2.52 -13.98
CA ARG A 145 3.90 -1.56 -14.64
C ARG A 145 2.87 -2.25 -15.53
N VAL A 146 3.22 -3.34 -16.23
CA VAL A 146 2.23 -4.18 -16.98
C VAL A 146 1.23 -4.81 -16.01
N GLY A 147 1.67 -5.28 -14.84
CA GLY A 147 0.78 -5.78 -13.79
C GLY A 147 -0.22 -4.73 -13.29
N LEU A 148 0.22 -3.48 -13.15
CA LEU A 148 -0.69 -2.37 -12.86
C LEU A 148 -1.64 -2.09 -14.03
N ALA A 149 -1.17 -2.10 -15.28
CA ALA A 149 -2.03 -1.94 -16.45
C ALA A 149 -3.15 -2.98 -16.48
N GLN A 150 -2.82 -4.24 -16.19
CA GLN A 150 -3.80 -5.33 -16.04
C GLN A 150 -4.88 -5.01 -15.01
N ALA A 151 -4.49 -4.47 -13.84
CA ALA A 151 -5.42 -4.13 -12.79
C ALA A 151 -6.31 -2.94 -13.13
N LEU A 152 -5.83 -2.02 -13.99
CA LEU A 152 -6.48 -0.74 -14.30
C LEU A 152 -7.40 -0.80 -15.53
N VAL A 153 -7.15 -1.70 -16.49
CA VAL A 153 -7.77 -1.64 -17.83
C VAL A 153 -9.30 -1.71 -17.81
N HIS A 154 -9.88 -2.54 -16.96
CA HIS A 154 -11.34 -2.74 -16.86
C HIS A 154 -12.04 -1.82 -15.85
N ASP A 155 -11.29 -0.88 -15.24
CA ASP A 155 -11.77 0.16 -14.32
C ASP A 155 -12.69 -0.33 -13.18
N PRO A 156 -12.28 -1.31 -12.39
CA PRO A 156 -13.10 -1.89 -11.33
C PRO A 156 -13.37 -0.91 -10.17
N ASP A 157 -14.21 -1.32 -9.22
CA ASP A 157 -14.52 -0.53 -8.02
C ASP A 157 -13.50 -0.71 -6.91
N VAL A 158 -12.81 -1.86 -6.88
CA VAL A 158 -11.84 -2.24 -5.85
C VAL A 158 -10.51 -2.62 -6.49
N TYR A 159 -9.43 -2.12 -5.96
CA TYR A 159 -8.06 -2.48 -6.36
C TYR A 159 -7.37 -3.18 -5.20
N VAL A 160 -6.85 -4.38 -5.45
CA VAL A 160 -6.07 -5.17 -4.49
C VAL A 160 -4.66 -5.33 -5.04
N LEU A 161 -3.69 -4.65 -4.42
CA LEU A 161 -2.33 -4.52 -4.94
C LEU A 161 -1.33 -5.10 -3.92
N ASP A 162 -0.65 -6.18 -4.29
CA ASP A 162 0.36 -6.80 -3.42
C ASP A 162 1.74 -6.22 -3.72
N GLU A 163 2.31 -5.44 -2.78
CA GLU A 163 3.60 -4.75 -2.89
C GLU A 163 3.75 -3.94 -4.22
N PRO A 164 2.81 -3.02 -4.55
CA PRO A 164 2.76 -2.40 -5.89
C PRO A 164 3.99 -1.57 -6.26
N MET A 165 4.75 -1.12 -5.28
CA MET A 165 5.95 -0.28 -5.48
C MET A 165 7.26 -1.06 -5.39
N SER A 166 7.18 -2.39 -5.21
CA SER A 166 8.36 -3.25 -5.11
C SER A 166 9.13 -3.29 -6.43
N GLY A 167 10.46 -3.14 -6.35
CA GLY A 167 11.35 -3.23 -7.51
C GLY A 167 11.25 -2.06 -8.49
N LEU A 168 10.56 -0.98 -8.12
CA LEU A 168 10.51 0.27 -8.88
C LEU A 168 11.58 1.25 -8.39
N ASP A 169 12.10 2.03 -9.33
CA ASP A 169 12.92 3.20 -9.05
C ASP A 169 12.08 4.34 -8.43
N PRO A 170 12.69 5.42 -7.92
CA PRO A 170 11.94 6.52 -7.31
C PRO A 170 10.87 7.14 -8.21
N ILE A 171 11.13 7.23 -9.53
CA ILE A 171 10.17 7.78 -10.51
C ILE A 171 8.98 6.82 -10.66
N GLY A 172 9.24 5.53 -10.80
CA GLY A 172 8.18 4.52 -10.88
C GLY A 172 7.34 4.44 -9.60
N ARG A 173 7.95 4.61 -8.42
CA ARG A 173 7.21 4.68 -7.15
C ARG A 173 6.31 5.93 -7.07
N ALA A 174 6.81 7.09 -7.51
CA ALA A 174 6.01 8.31 -7.58
C ALA A 174 4.81 8.13 -8.51
N LEU A 175 5.01 7.52 -9.68
CA LEU A 175 3.94 7.22 -10.63
C LEU A 175 2.84 6.33 -10.01
N VAL A 176 3.21 5.28 -9.25
CA VAL A 176 2.23 4.41 -8.58
C VAL A 176 1.46 5.18 -7.51
N LYS A 177 2.14 6.02 -6.73
CA LYS A 177 1.48 6.89 -5.74
C LYS A 177 0.46 7.83 -6.38
N ASP A 178 0.80 8.42 -7.52
CA ASP A 178 -0.10 9.31 -8.26
C ASP A 178 -1.31 8.56 -8.84
N ILE A 179 -1.11 7.31 -9.28
CA ILE A 179 -2.21 6.43 -9.70
C ILE A 179 -3.15 6.15 -8.52
N ILE A 180 -2.62 5.80 -7.35
CA ILE A 180 -3.44 5.52 -6.15
C ILE A 180 -4.23 6.78 -5.74
N ARG A 181 -3.61 7.96 -5.77
CA ARG A 181 -4.29 9.24 -5.46
C ARG A 181 -5.43 9.53 -6.44
N ASP A 182 -5.22 9.31 -7.73
CA ASP A 182 -6.28 9.48 -8.74
C ASP A 182 -7.43 8.49 -8.53
N LEU A 183 -7.13 7.22 -8.25
CA LEU A 183 -8.15 6.23 -7.93
C LEU A 183 -8.99 6.67 -6.72
N LYS A 184 -8.36 7.20 -5.67
CA LYS A 184 -9.03 7.78 -4.51
C LYS A 184 -9.93 8.95 -4.89
N GLN A 185 -9.44 9.91 -5.68
CA GLN A 185 -10.23 11.05 -6.15
C GLN A 185 -11.46 10.64 -6.98
N ARG A 186 -11.36 9.51 -7.68
CA ARG A 186 -12.46 8.90 -8.44
C ARG A 186 -13.40 8.05 -7.57
N GLY A 187 -13.21 8.03 -6.26
CA GLY A 187 -14.02 7.25 -5.31
C GLY A 187 -13.80 5.74 -5.37
N LYS A 188 -12.70 5.28 -5.98
CA LYS A 188 -12.32 3.86 -6.02
C LYS A 188 -11.72 3.42 -4.70
N THR A 189 -11.96 2.16 -4.33
CA THR A 189 -11.36 1.56 -3.14
C THR A 189 -10.02 0.94 -3.49
N VAL A 190 -8.99 1.22 -2.71
CA VAL A 190 -7.65 0.64 -2.90
C VAL A 190 -7.19 -0.03 -1.62
N PHE A 191 -6.91 -1.32 -1.70
CA PHE A 191 -6.19 -2.08 -0.67
C PHE A 191 -4.81 -2.42 -1.21
N PHE A 192 -3.75 -2.02 -0.53
CA PHE A 192 -2.43 -2.48 -0.93
C PHE A 192 -1.57 -2.92 0.26
N SER A 193 -0.78 -3.96 0.03
CA SER A 193 0.22 -4.41 1.00
C SER A 193 1.53 -3.67 0.79
N THR A 194 2.25 -3.45 1.89
CA THR A 194 3.62 -2.94 1.85
C THR A 194 4.35 -3.26 3.16
N HIS A 195 5.68 -3.22 3.12
CA HIS A 195 6.53 -3.21 4.31
C HIS A 195 7.19 -1.84 4.54
N ILE A 196 6.83 -0.83 3.73
CA ILE A 196 7.44 0.50 3.73
C ILE A 196 6.43 1.52 4.28
N THR A 197 6.73 2.07 5.43
CA THR A 197 5.89 3.01 6.17
C THR A 197 5.63 4.31 5.40
N SER A 198 6.64 4.84 4.71
CA SER A 198 6.52 6.07 3.91
C SER A 198 5.60 5.94 2.68
N ASP A 199 5.30 4.72 2.21
CA ASP A 199 4.31 4.53 1.15
C ASP A 199 2.90 4.66 1.70
N VAL A 200 2.66 4.14 2.91
CA VAL A 200 1.39 4.27 3.64
C VAL A 200 1.11 5.73 3.95
N GLU A 201 2.08 6.42 4.55
CA GLU A 201 1.97 7.83 4.92
C GLU A 201 1.62 8.74 3.73
N ALA A 202 2.14 8.40 2.54
CA ALA A 202 1.98 9.22 1.36
C ALA A 202 0.58 9.17 0.72
N VAL A 203 -0.18 8.07 0.88
CA VAL A 203 -1.40 7.85 0.08
C VAL A 203 -2.59 7.24 0.83
N CYS A 204 -2.41 6.67 2.03
CA CYS A 204 -3.48 5.95 2.73
C CYS A 204 -4.34 6.86 3.60
N ASP A 205 -5.61 6.49 3.74
CA ASP A 205 -6.53 7.01 4.75
C ASP A 205 -6.34 6.31 6.08
N ARG A 206 -6.28 4.97 6.03
CA ARG A 206 -6.08 4.12 7.20
C ARG A 206 -5.00 3.08 6.92
N VAL A 207 -4.43 2.57 7.99
CA VAL A 207 -3.44 1.51 7.96
C VAL A 207 -3.82 0.39 8.92
N GLY A 208 -3.63 -0.85 8.47
CA GLY A 208 -3.65 -2.04 9.31
C GLY A 208 -2.24 -2.61 9.45
N VAL A 209 -1.78 -2.79 10.69
CA VAL A 209 -0.48 -3.40 10.98
C VAL A 209 -0.68 -4.87 11.27
N ILE A 210 -0.06 -5.72 10.46
CA ILE A 210 -0.08 -7.19 10.64
C ILE A 210 1.31 -7.69 11.07
N SER A 211 1.33 -8.53 12.08
CA SER A 211 2.53 -9.23 12.55
C SER A 211 2.18 -10.68 12.90
N ASN A 212 3.02 -11.64 12.50
CA ASN A 212 2.87 -13.07 12.85
C ASN A 212 1.46 -13.64 12.61
N GLY A 213 0.75 -13.18 11.57
CA GLY A 213 -0.59 -13.63 11.20
C GLY A 213 -1.72 -13.02 12.04
N VAL A 214 -1.44 -11.99 12.84
CA VAL A 214 -2.40 -11.24 13.66
C VAL A 214 -2.45 -9.79 13.19
N LEU A 215 -3.65 -9.23 13.07
CA LEU A 215 -3.86 -7.80 12.85
C LEU A 215 -3.75 -7.09 14.20
N GLU A 216 -2.61 -6.43 14.44
CA GLU A 216 -2.25 -5.85 15.73
C GLU A 216 -2.90 -4.48 15.98
N ALA A 217 -3.07 -3.70 14.92
CA ALA A 217 -3.66 -2.37 14.99
C ALA A 217 -4.31 -1.97 13.67
N VAL A 218 -5.37 -1.16 13.75
CA VAL A 218 -5.95 -0.41 12.63
C VAL A 218 -6.19 1.00 13.07
N ASP A 219 -5.63 1.98 12.38
CA ASP A 219 -5.80 3.40 12.72
C ASP A 219 -5.84 4.29 11.47
N CYS A 220 -6.31 5.52 11.64
CA CYS A 220 -6.28 6.56 10.62
C CYS A 220 -4.87 7.15 10.53
N VAL A 221 -4.34 7.29 9.31
CA VAL A 221 -2.96 7.80 9.08
C VAL A 221 -2.82 9.21 9.63
N ASP A 222 -3.78 10.09 9.34
CA ASP A 222 -3.76 11.47 9.85
C ASP A 222 -3.76 11.51 11.38
N SER A 223 -4.55 10.66 12.04
CA SER A 223 -4.57 10.56 13.51
C SER A 223 -3.23 10.11 14.10
N ILE A 224 -2.51 9.22 13.43
CA ILE A 224 -1.17 8.78 13.85
C ILE A 224 -0.19 9.95 13.75
N LEU A 225 -0.24 10.69 12.64
CA LEU A 225 0.65 11.81 12.39
C LEU A 225 0.35 13.02 13.28
N GLU A 226 -0.94 13.34 13.54
CA GLU A 226 -1.36 14.45 14.39
C GLU A 226 -1.09 14.23 15.89
N LYS A 227 -1.38 13.04 16.39
CA LYS A 227 -1.09 12.65 17.78
C LYS A 227 0.40 12.54 18.08
N GLY A 228 1.19 12.62 17.06
CA GLY A 228 2.61 12.26 17.06
C GLY A 228 3.58 13.42 17.30
N VAL A 229 3.17 14.64 17.68
CA VAL A 229 4.13 15.67 18.09
C VAL A 229 4.70 15.28 19.46
N VAL A 230 5.83 14.56 19.44
CA VAL A 230 6.57 14.13 20.65
C VAL A 230 7.50 15.20 21.18
N GLY A 231 7.70 16.29 20.45
CA GLY A 231 8.57 17.38 20.83
C GLY A 231 8.82 18.33 19.68
N TYR A 232 9.85 19.13 19.81
CA TYR A 232 10.29 20.09 18.80
C TYR A 232 11.79 20.00 18.62
N VAL A 233 12.25 20.27 17.42
CA VAL A 233 13.65 20.45 17.06
C VAL A 233 13.85 21.93 16.82
N ILE A 234 14.69 22.55 17.65
CA ILE A 234 15.08 23.96 17.54
C ILE A 234 16.46 23.99 16.88
N ARG A 235 16.56 24.57 15.70
CA ARG A 235 17.85 24.85 15.06
C ARG A 235 18.21 26.30 15.31
N PHE A 236 19.39 26.55 15.81
CA PHE A 236 19.84 27.89 16.19
C PHE A 236 21.33 28.06 15.90
N CYS A 237 21.75 29.32 15.79
CA CYS A 237 23.16 29.72 15.66
C CYS A 237 23.59 30.33 17.00
N CYS A 238 24.64 29.78 17.58
CA CYS A 238 25.26 30.33 18.79
C CYS A 238 25.97 31.66 18.49
N PRO A 239 26.27 32.51 19.52
CA PRO A 239 26.95 33.77 19.32
C PRO A 239 28.35 33.65 18.72
N ASP A 240 28.98 32.49 18.85
CA ASP A 240 30.26 32.13 18.24
C ASP A 240 30.18 31.73 16.75
N GLY A 241 28.95 31.72 16.18
CA GLY A 241 28.66 31.40 14.78
C GLY A 241 28.48 29.91 14.50
N VAL A 242 28.43 29.06 15.52
CA VAL A 242 28.22 27.62 15.37
C VAL A 242 26.72 27.31 15.28
N ASP A 243 26.35 26.51 14.30
CA ASP A 243 24.99 26.00 14.15
C ASP A 243 24.78 24.76 15.02
N GLU A 244 23.77 24.80 15.86
CA GLU A 244 23.40 23.71 16.75
C GLU A 244 21.93 23.33 16.63
N GLU A 245 21.60 22.12 17.09
CA GLU A 245 20.25 21.56 17.12
C GLU A 245 19.93 21.07 18.56
N LYS A 246 18.78 21.47 19.09
CA LYS A 246 18.29 21.03 20.38
C LYS A 246 16.90 20.41 20.25
N GLN A 247 16.74 19.19 20.76
CA GLN A 247 15.44 18.52 20.84
C GLN A 247 14.82 18.74 22.21
N VAL A 248 13.56 19.13 22.25
CA VAL A 248 12.81 19.43 23.47
C VAL A 248 11.41 18.84 23.42
N SER A 249 10.84 18.52 24.57
CA SER A 249 9.42 18.15 24.68
C SER A 249 8.52 19.36 24.42
N ARG A 250 7.21 19.11 24.23
CA ARG A 250 6.24 20.20 24.06
C ARG A 250 6.20 21.13 25.28
N GLU A 251 6.35 20.56 26.48
CA GLU A 251 6.30 21.30 27.73
C GLU A 251 7.57 22.14 27.98
N GLU A 252 8.69 21.69 27.44
CA GLU A 252 9.99 22.36 27.58
C GLU A 252 10.26 23.41 26.52
N LEU A 253 9.44 23.49 25.45
CA LEU A 253 9.67 24.35 24.30
C LEU A 253 9.83 25.82 24.70
N ASP A 254 8.89 26.37 25.47
CA ASP A 254 8.88 27.77 25.85
C ASP A 254 10.10 28.12 26.72
N VAL A 255 10.50 27.23 27.62
CA VAL A 255 11.65 27.39 28.48
C VAL A 255 12.94 27.37 27.66
N ALA A 256 13.05 26.41 26.75
CA ALA A 256 14.24 26.26 25.90
C ALA A 256 14.39 27.49 24.95
N MET A 257 13.29 27.97 24.37
CA MET A 257 13.32 29.15 23.52
C MET A 257 13.78 30.39 24.28
N ARG A 258 13.28 30.62 25.51
CA ARG A 258 13.72 31.75 26.36
C ARG A 258 15.22 31.66 26.69
N GLN A 259 15.71 30.48 27.09
CA GLN A 259 17.14 30.26 27.37
C GLN A 259 18.03 30.57 26.15
N LEU A 260 17.62 30.16 24.95
CA LEU A 260 18.34 30.43 23.72
C LEU A 260 18.38 31.93 23.41
N LEU A 261 17.27 32.65 23.56
CA LEU A 261 17.21 34.11 23.38
C LEU A 261 18.05 34.86 24.40
N GLU A 262 18.03 34.44 25.69
CA GLU A 262 18.88 35.01 26.75
C GLU A 262 20.38 34.80 26.48
N SER A 263 20.76 33.65 25.88
CA SER A 263 22.13 33.38 25.45
C SER A 263 22.55 34.10 24.17
N ARG A 264 21.67 34.95 23.59
CA ARG A 264 21.86 35.66 22.31
C ARG A 264 22.01 34.74 21.09
N ALA A 265 21.53 33.51 21.17
CA ALA A 265 21.46 32.62 20.03
C ALA A 265 20.37 33.09 19.04
N VAL A 266 20.64 32.91 17.76
CA VAL A 266 19.68 33.23 16.70
C VAL A 266 18.91 31.97 16.33
N ILE A 267 17.63 31.89 16.64
CA ILE A 267 16.77 30.76 16.30
C ILE A 267 16.50 30.80 14.79
N LYS A 268 16.92 29.75 14.07
CA LYS A 268 16.74 29.60 12.62
C LYS A 268 15.43 28.93 12.26
N SER A 269 15.06 27.83 12.96
CA SER A 269 13.76 27.15 12.79
C SER A 269 13.34 26.45 14.07
N VAL A 270 12.03 26.28 14.21
CA VAL A 270 11.39 25.45 15.23
C VAL A 270 10.45 24.50 14.50
N GLU A 271 10.83 23.23 14.42
CA GLU A 271 10.10 22.22 13.68
C GLU A 271 9.48 21.20 14.65
N PRO A 272 8.19 20.85 14.52
CA PRO A 272 7.61 19.81 15.33
C PRO A 272 8.26 18.47 15.00
N LYS A 273 8.81 17.80 16.01
CA LYS A 273 9.25 16.40 15.92
C LYS A 273 8.02 15.53 16.03
N ARG A 274 7.54 15.07 14.90
CA ARG A 274 6.40 14.16 14.83
C ARG A 274 6.84 12.72 15.02
N LYS A 275 6.00 11.89 15.64
CA LYS A 275 6.09 10.44 15.42
C LYS A 275 5.79 10.23 13.94
N ASP A 276 6.69 9.63 13.23
CA ASP A 276 6.47 9.16 11.89
C ASP A 276 5.73 7.79 11.92
N MET A 277 5.25 7.38 10.78
CA MET A 277 4.61 6.07 10.62
C MET A 277 5.55 4.92 11.01
N GLU A 278 6.88 5.11 10.88
CA GLU A 278 7.88 4.12 11.27
C GLU A 278 7.89 3.90 12.79
N SER A 279 7.90 4.98 13.58
CA SER A 279 7.82 4.91 15.05
C SER A 279 6.51 4.24 15.52
N PHE A 280 5.39 4.55 14.87
CA PHE A 280 4.12 3.87 15.13
C PHE A 280 4.24 2.37 14.85
N PHE A 281 4.72 1.99 13.66
CA PHE A 281 4.90 0.60 13.27
C PHE A 281 5.78 -0.17 14.25
N LEU A 282 6.95 0.38 14.59
CA LEU A 282 7.86 -0.23 15.56
C LEU A 282 7.20 -0.40 16.94
N SER A 283 6.43 0.59 17.40
CA SER A 283 5.72 0.52 18.69
C SER A 283 4.65 -0.57 18.74
N VAL A 284 4.03 -0.90 17.61
CA VAL A 284 3.02 -1.97 17.50
C VAL A 284 3.71 -3.33 17.45
N VAL A 285 4.70 -3.49 16.56
CA VAL A 285 5.37 -4.78 16.33
C VAL A 285 6.23 -5.21 17.53
N SER A 286 6.80 -4.27 18.29
CA SER A 286 7.60 -4.60 19.49
C SER A 286 6.77 -5.09 20.69
N ARG A 287 5.43 -4.97 20.64
CA ARG A 287 4.51 -5.48 21.67
C ARG A 287 3.98 -6.89 21.36
N SER A 288 4.17 -7.38 20.14
CA SER A 288 3.76 -8.71 19.63
C SER A 288 4.88 -9.73 19.81
#